data_8c67ee11a749fef1fcc70fc6871fad04
#
_entry.id   8c67ee11a749fef1fcc70fc6871fad04
#
_cell.length_a   1.000
_cell.length_b   1.000
_cell.length_c   1.000
_cell.angle_alpha   90.00
_cell.angle_beta   90.00
_cell.angle_gamma   90.00
#
_symmetry.space_group_name_H-M   'P 1'
#
loop_
_entity.id
_entity.type
_entity.pdbx_description
1 polymer ?
#
loop_
_entity_poly.entity_id
_entity_poly.type
_entity_poly.pdbx_seq_one_letter_code
_entity_poly.pdbx_strand_id
1 'polypeptide(L)'
;QGTRYIDIFCPKRKEKASFIVTPDKVYKNDKLYYDGSAMIVWPAGIFHRIISGEEGSISINFSTRTKKFNLDDNFNIYNLNTYSGSYHVIKDGSEDQPDLKYKYPNKDIETLFKEN
;
A
#
# COMPACT_ATOMS: atom_id res chain seq x y z
N GLN A 1 -6.37 -14.27 -3.93
CA GLN A 1 -6.52 -15.54 -3.23
C GLN A 1 -6.03 -15.40 -1.80
N GLY A 2 -6.67 -16.12 -0.87
CA GLY A 2 -6.37 -16.06 0.56
C GLY A 2 -6.96 -14.83 1.24
N THR A 3 -6.66 -14.66 2.52
CA THR A 3 -7.17 -13.56 3.35
C THR A 3 -6.09 -12.52 3.56
N ARG A 4 -6.47 -11.25 3.53
CA ARG A 4 -5.62 -10.11 3.88
C ARG A 4 -6.26 -9.26 4.96
N TYR A 5 -5.46 -8.92 5.94
CA TYR A 5 -5.78 -7.94 6.98
C TYR A 5 -5.09 -6.63 6.58
N ILE A 6 -5.87 -5.57 6.44
CA ILE A 6 -5.38 -4.27 5.97
C ILE A 6 -5.78 -3.21 6.98
N ASP A 7 -4.78 -2.58 7.57
CA ASP A 7 -4.99 -1.40 8.40
C ASP A 7 -4.62 -0.16 7.60
N ILE A 8 -5.46 0.85 7.64
CA ILE A 8 -5.20 2.16 7.04
C ILE A 8 -5.31 3.26 8.07
N PHE A 9 -4.52 4.31 7.88
CA PHE A 9 -4.54 5.51 8.71
C PHE A 9 -4.38 6.77 7.87
N CYS A 10 -5.31 7.70 8.05
CA CYS A 10 -5.26 9.02 7.43
C CYS A 10 -4.68 10.04 8.42
N PRO A 11 -3.45 10.53 8.23
CA PRO A 11 -2.82 11.45 9.19
C PRO A 11 -3.53 12.79 9.25
N LYS A 12 -4.10 13.26 8.15
CA LYS A 12 -4.84 14.54 8.10
C LYS A 12 -6.10 14.52 8.95
N ARG A 13 -6.82 13.41 8.94
CA ARG A 13 -8.08 13.25 9.69
C ARG A 13 -7.91 12.54 11.02
N LYS A 14 -6.74 11.95 11.25
CA LYS A 14 -6.44 11.07 12.39
C LYS A 14 -7.44 9.91 12.51
N GLU A 15 -7.89 9.40 11.37
CA GLU A 15 -8.83 8.30 11.29
C GLU A 15 -8.12 7.02 10.87
N LYS A 16 -8.52 5.93 11.48
CA LYS A 16 -8.07 4.58 11.15
C LYS A 16 -9.26 3.69 10.77
N ALA A 17 -8.99 2.73 9.90
CA ALA A 17 -9.92 1.65 9.59
C ALA A 17 -9.15 0.35 9.37
N SER A 18 -9.76 -0.75 9.75
CA SER A 18 -9.25 -2.09 9.53
C SER A 18 -10.18 -2.84 8.59
N PHE A 19 -9.59 -3.53 7.62
CA PHE A 19 -10.32 -4.34 6.65
C PHE A 19 -9.83 -5.78 6.71
N ILE A 20 -10.76 -6.71 6.55
CA ILE A 20 -10.46 -8.10 6.24
C ILE A 20 -10.99 -8.35 4.83
N VAL A 21 -10.10 -8.76 3.94
CA VAL A 21 -10.42 -8.99 2.54
C VAL A 21 -10.20 -10.46 2.21
N THR A 22 -11.26 -11.09 1.77
CA THR A 22 -11.25 -12.45 1.23
C THR A 22 -11.57 -12.41 -0.27
N PRO A 23 -11.47 -13.52 -1.00
CA PRO A 23 -11.84 -13.54 -2.42
C PRO A 23 -13.28 -13.13 -2.72
N ASP A 24 -14.19 -13.25 -1.76
CA ASP A 24 -15.63 -13.09 -1.95
C ASP A 24 -16.29 -12.15 -0.94
N LYS A 25 -15.55 -11.59 0.04
CA LYS A 25 -16.11 -10.71 1.07
C LYS A 25 -15.12 -9.63 1.50
N VAL A 26 -15.67 -8.51 1.96
CA VAL A 26 -14.91 -7.46 2.62
C VAL A 26 -15.58 -7.11 3.96
N TYR A 27 -14.81 -7.13 5.02
CA TYR A 27 -15.23 -6.65 6.34
C TYR A 27 -14.49 -5.33 6.64
N LYS A 28 -15.19 -4.42 7.28
CA LYS A 28 -14.63 -3.15 7.78
C LYS A 28 -14.91 -3.02 9.27
N ASN A 29 -13.87 -2.86 10.07
CA ASN A 29 -13.98 -2.78 11.54
C ASN A 29 -14.85 -3.94 12.10
N ASP A 30 -14.52 -5.16 11.68
CA ASP A 30 -15.16 -6.43 12.06
C ASP A 30 -16.63 -6.62 11.62
N LYS A 31 -17.16 -5.73 10.79
CA LYS A 31 -18.50 -5.86 10.22
C LYS A 31 -18.45 -6.14 8.73
N LEU A 32 -19.32 -7.02 8.25
CA LEU A 32 -19.48 -7.24 6.82
C LEU A 32 -19.81 -5.91 6.13
N TYR A 33 -18.95 -5.49 5.21
CA TYR A 33 -19.06 -4.25 4.47
C TYR A 33 -19.55 -4.48 3.04
N TYR A 34 -19.04 -5.55 2.42
CA TYR A 34 -19.42 -5.95 1.06
C TYR A 34 -19.38 -7.47 0.92
N ASP A 35 -20.45 -8.03 0.37
CA ASP A 35 -20.59 -9.45 0.07
C ASP A 35 -20.31 -9.67 -1.41
N GLY A 36 -19.07 -9.95 -1.76
CA GLY A 36 -18.59 -10.10 -3.12
C GLY A 36 -17.10 -9.79 -3.24
N SER A 37 -16.53 -10.09 -4.40
CA SER A 37 -15.16 -9.73 -4.75
C SER A 37 -15.02 -8.22 -4.92
N ALA A 38 -13.98 -7.63 -4.36
CA ALA A 38 -13.79 -6.19 -4.40
C ALA A 38 -12.33 -5.78 -4.61
N MET A 39 -12.15 -4.59 -5.13
CA MET A 39 -10.87 -3.87 -5.15
C MET A 39 -10.92 -2.78 -4.08
N ILE A 40 -9.90 -2.73 -3.23
CA ILE A 40 -9.75 -1.65 -2.27
C ILE A 40 -8.80 -0.61 -2.86
N VAL A 41 -9.24 0.64 -2.86
CA VAL A 41 -8.47 1.77 -3.38
C VAL A 41 -8.33 2.83 -2.30
N TRP A 42 -7.12 3.32 -2.10
CA TRP A 42 -6.86 4.47 -1.23
C TRP A 42 -5.99 5.51 -1.94
N PRO A 43 -6.17 6.81 -1.64
CA PRO A 43 -5.36 7.86 -2.24
C PRO A 43 -3.94 7.90 -1.66
N ALA A 44 -3.08 8.68 -2.30
CA ALA A 44 -1.76 8.99 -1.77
C ALA A 44 -1.83 9.66 -0.38
N GLY A 45 -0.81 9.48 0.44
CA GLY A 45 -0.73 10.05 1.78
C GLY A 45 -1.49 9.27 2.86
N ILE A 46 -1.90 8.05 2.56
CA ILE A 46 -2.51 7.13 3.52
C ILE A 46 -1.46 6.11 3.94
N PHE A 47 -1.20 6.01 5.25
CA PHE A 47 -0.42 4.90 5.80
C PHE A 47 -1.23 3.62 5.74
N HIS A 48 -0.58 2.53 5.37
CA HIS A 48 -1.21 1.23 5.32
C HIS A 48 -0.27 0.13 5.80
N ARG A 49 -0.85 -0.91 6.37
CA ARG A 49 -0.18 -2.15 6.75
C ARG A 49 -0.99 -3.31 6.22
N ILE A 50 -0.34 -4.24 5.55
CA ILE A 50 -0.97 -5.43 4.98
C ILE A 50 -0.34 -6.66 5.61
N ILE A 51 -1.17 -7.55 6.14
CA ILE A 51 -0.76 -8.83 6.72
C ILE A 51 -1.54 -9.92 6.00
N SER A 52 -0.84 -10.93 5.51
CA SER A 52 -1.46 -12.15 4.97
C SER A 52 -2.01 -13.02 6.09
N GLY A 53 -3.12 -13.70 5.84
CA GLY A 53 -3.58 -14.76 6.71
C GLY A 53 -2.59 -15.92 6.79
N GLU A 54 -2.80 -16.86 7.69
CA GLU A 54 -1.91 -18.00 7.94
C GLU A 54 -1.66 -18.86 6.70
N GLU A 55 -2.65 -18.95 5.81
CA GLU A 55 -2.55 -19.68 4.54
C GLU A 55 -1.83 -18.90 3.43
N GLY A 56 -1.33 -17.72 3.74
CA GLY A 56 -0.79 -16.80 2.75
C GLY A 56 -1.87 -16.08 1.93
N SER A 57 -1.45 -15.20 1.04
CA SER A 57 -2.36 -14.48 0.14
C SER A 57 -1.68 -14.05 -1.14
N ILE A 58 -2.46 -13.99 -2.23
CA ILE A 58 -2.06 -13.46 -3.53
C ILE A 58 -2.99 -12.30 -3.87
N SER A 59 -2.44 -11.19 -4.30
CA SER A 59 -3.20 -10.05 -4.82
C SER A 59 -2.52 -9.43 -6.02
N ILE A 60 -3.29 -8.71 -6.79
CA ILE A 60 -2.80 -7.85 -7.87
C ILE A 60 -2.93 -6.41 -7.37
N ASN A 61 -1.83 -5.66 -7.45
CA ASN A 61 -1.80 -4.27 -7.05
C ASN A 61 -1.65 -3.38 -8.29
N PHE A 62 -2.49 -2.35 -8.38
CA PHE A 62 -2.38 -1.31 -9.40
C PHE A 62 -2.03 -0.01 -8.71
N SER A 63 -1.06 0.71 -9.24
CA SER A 63 -0.70 2.04 -8.74
C SER A 63 -0.58 3.02 -9.90
N THR A 64 -1.13 4.22 -9.72
CA THR A 64 -0.89 5.34 -10.62
C THR A 64 0.37 6.06 -10.18
N ARG A 65 1.26 6.35 -11.13
CA ARG A 65 2.49 7.11 -10.89
C ARG A 65 2.39 8.45 -11.59
N THR A 66 2.80 9.49 -10.90
CA THR A 66 2.91 10.85 -11.45
C THR A 66 4.38 11.20 -11.62
N LYS A 67 4.67 12.32 -12.29
CA LYS A 67 6.05 12.86 -12.41
C LYS A 67 6.70 13.18 -11.05
N LYS A 68 5.90 13.31 -9.99
CA LYS A 68 6.35 13.54 -8.62
C LYS A 68 6.47 12.25 -7.80
N PHE A 69 6.30 11.09 -8.42
CA PHE A 69 6.42 9.82 -7.70
C PHE A 69 7.86 9.62 -7.26
N ASN A 70 8.05 9.48 -5.96
CA ASN A 70 9.34 9.16 -5.36
C ASN A 70 9.35 7.67 -4.97
N LEU A 71 10.21 6.90 -5.61
CA LEU A 71 10.33 5.47 -5.36
C LEU A 71 10.82 5.18 -3.94
N ASP A 72 11.76 5.98 -3.47
CA ASP A 72 12.36 5.79 -2.14
C ASP A 72 11.31 5.97 -1.05
N ASP A 73 10.54 7.05 -1.07
CA ASP A 73 9.50 7.32 -0.07
C ASP A 73 8.36 6.29 -0.11
N ASN A 74 8.11 5.70 -1.27
CA ASN A 74 6.97 4.80 -1.45
C ASN A 74 7.16 3.44 -0.76
N PHE A 75 8.39 3.04 -0.49
CA PHE A 75 8.71 1.77 0.16
C PHE A 75 9.28 1.93 1.57
N ASN A 76 9.30 3.13 2.09
CA ASN A 76 9.73 3.38 3.46
C ASN A 76 8.85 2.63 4.46
N ILE A 77 9.47 2.13 5.52
CA ILE A 77 8.77 1.62 6.69
C ILE A 77 8.77 2.70 7.76
N TYR A 78 7.59 2.97 8.27
CA TYR A 78 7.36 4.03 9.25
C TYR A 78 6.98 3.46 10.61
N ASN A 79 7.46 4.08 11.66
CA ASN A 79 6.84 3.99 12.97
C ASN A 79 5.80 5.11 13.06
N LEU A 80 4.56 4.74 13.29
CA LEU A 80 3.40 5.62 13.28
C LEU A 80 2.70 5.61 14.63
N ASN A 81 2.56 6.78 15.24
CA ASN A 81 1.68 6.97 16.37
C ASN A 81 0.29 7.37 15.86
N THR A 82 -0.65 6.43 15.87
CA THR A 82 -2.01 6.67 15.36
C THR A 82 -2.83 7.61 16.24
N TYR A 83 -2.37 7.91 17.44
CA TYR A 83 -3.04 8.84 18.36
C TYR A 83 -2.69 10.29 18.05
N SER A 84 -1.41 10.58 17.94
CA SER A 84 -0.92 11.93 17.61
C SER A 84 -0.89 12.22 16.12
N GLY A 85 -0.77 11.18 15.29
CA GLY A 85 -0.50 11.28 13.85
C GLY A 85 0.97 11.51 13.51
N SER A 86 1.87 11.53 14.52
CA SER A 86 3.30 11.66 14.29
C SER A 86 3.90 10.38 13.73
N TYR A 87 4.90 10.50 12.88
CA TYR A 87 5.59 9.37 12.29
C TYR A 87 7.06 9.67 12.01
N HIS A 88 7.86 8.63 11.92
CA HIS A 88 9.24 8.70 11.45
C HIS A 88 9.62 7.44 10.69
N VAL A 89 10.57 7.57 9.78
CA VAL A 89 11.10 6.44 9.00
C VAL A 89 11.99 5.59 9.91
N ILE A 90 11.72 4.29 9.97
CA ILE A 90 12.55 3.30 10.66
C ILE A 90 13.39 2.46 9.69
N LYS A 91 12.97 2.40 8.42
CA LYS A 91 13.71 1.73 7.35
C LYS A 91 13.47 2.45 6.04
N ASP A 92 14.52 2.81 5.36
CA ASP A 92 14.47 3.42 4.04
C ASP A 92 14.12 2.36 2.97
N GLY A 93 13.20 2.70 2.08
CA GLY A 93 12.76 1.79 1.02
C GLY A 93 13.85 1.41 0.03
N SER A 94 14.86 2.26 -0.15
CA SER A 94 16.03 1.98 -1.00
C SER A 94 16.89 0.85 -0.49
N GLU A 95 16.86 0.57 0.82
CA GLU A 95 17.62 -0.54 1.42
C GLU A 95 17.09 -1.91 1.00
N ASP A 96 15.77 -2.01 0.80
CA ASP A 96 15.12 -3.28 0.43
C ASP A 96 15.08 -3.52 -1.09
N GLN A 97 15.19 -2.47 -1.89
CA GLN A 97 15.01 -2.54 -3.34
C GLN A 97 16.06 -1.72 -4.10
N PRO A 98 17.35 -1.94 -3.82
CA PRO A 98 18.43 -1.18 -4.46
C PRO A 98 18.41 -1.32 -6.00
N ASP A 99 18.03 -2.51 -6.51
CA ASP A 99 18.02 -2.80 -7.94
C ASP A 99 16.91 -2.05 -8.70
N LEU A 100 15.80 -1.71 -8.06
CA LEU A 100 14.74 -0.93 -8.69
C LEU A 100 15.17 0.50 -8.99
N LYS A 101 15.99 1.08 -8.14
CA LYS A 101 16.56 2.41 -8.34
C LYS A 101 17.49 2.46 -9.56
N TYR A 102 18.24 1.39 -9.83
CA TYR A 102 19.14 1.28 -10.97
C TYR A 102 18.43 0.82 -12.23
N LYS A 103 17.41 -0.02 -12.11
CA LYS A 103 16.69 -0.62 -13.23
C LYS A 103 15.75 0.36 -13.94
N TYR A 104 15.18 1.32 -13.18
CA TYR A 104 14.21 2.29 -13.70
C TYR A 104 14.52 3.72 -13.21
N PRO A 105 15.72 4.26 -13.47
CA PRO A 105 16.08 5.60 -13.05
C PRO A 105 15.21 6.61 -13.79
N ASN A 106 14.15 7.09 -13.12
CA ASN A 106 13.31 8.19 -13.61
C ASN A 106 12.81 8.09 -15.06
N LYS A 107 12.70 6.89 -15.63
CA LYS A 107 12.12 6.72 -16.95
C LYS A 107 10.62 6.92 -16.87
N ASP A 108 10.11 7.90 -17.59
CA ASP A 108 8.68 8.05 -17.84
C ASP A 108 8.11 6.74 -18.40
N ILE A 109 6.91 6.36 -17.97
CA ILE A 109 6.18 5.20 -18.50
C ILE A 109 6.17 5.22 -20.04
N GLU A 110 6.01 6.39 -20.67
CA GLU A 110 6.07 6.55 -22.12
C GLU A 110 7.39 6.10 -22.73
N THR A 111 8.50 6.25 -22.00
CA THR A 111 9.82 5.81 -22.50
C THR A 111 9.94 4.29 -22.43
N LEU A 112 9.33 3.63 -21.45
CA LEU A 112 9.33 2.17 -21.33
C LEU A 112 8.55 1.49 -22.45
N PHE A 113 7.50 2.14 -22.97
CA PHE A 113 6.72 1.61 -24.10
C PHE A 113 7.34 1.90 -25.48
N LYS A 114 8.27 2.84 -25.57
CA LYS A 114 8.97 3.17 -26.82
C LYS A 114 10.20 2.30 -27.08
N GLU A 115 10.72 1.62 -26.08
CA GLU A 115 11.90 0.74 -26.18
C GLU A 115 11.53 -0.73 -26.52
N ASN A 116 10.25 -1.03 -26.64
CA ASN A 116 9.70 -2.30 -27.14
C ASN A 116 9.07 -2.10 -28.51
#